data_8241248bfb951f8d2145c05b1b215d7f
#
_entry.id   8241248bfb951f8d2145c05b1b215d7f
#
_cell.length_a   1.000
_cell.length_b   1.000
_cell.length_c   1.000
_cell.angle_alpha   90.00
_cell.angle_beta   90.00
_cell.angle_gamma   90.00
#
_symmetry.space_group_name_H-M   'P 1'
#
loop_
_entity.id
_entity.type
_entity.pdbx_description
1 polymer ?
#
loop_
_entity_poly.entity_id
_entity_poly.type
_entity_poly.pdbx_seq_one_letter_code
_entity_poly.pdbx_strand_id
1 'polypeptide(L)'
;MAIEGAPAGWMQDWSAIGSGKNAHVGVLLVHGFTGSPPSMRPWGEFLHSKGYTVRVPLLPGHGSTPEDLNDVKWQEWPDKVTKELRELQKSCDTIFLIGLSMGGGTVLNVAESNNDVIKGIILVNPWIHLPGITVEISFLASRFKKMRSSVGGDIKRPGISEFGYDATPMRGVYQALKMLRVTRKNLGAITVPVQLFHSVEDHTLPVSN
;
A
#
# COMPACT_ATOMS: atom_id res chain seq x y z
N MET A 1 -12.28 -14.42 9.49
CA MET A 1 -11.51 -14.75 10.72
C MET A 1 -10.54 -13.60 10.98
N ALA A 2 -10.39 -13.16 12.23
CA ALA A 2 -9.36 -12.16 12.55
C ALA A 2 -7.98 -12.76 12.23
N ILE A 3 -7.09 -11.98 11.64
CA ILE A 3 -5.71 -12.40 11.38
C ILE A 3 -5.05 -12.63 12.74
N GLU A 4 -4.58 -13.84 12.98
CA GLU A 4 -4.09 -14.29 14.28
C GLU A 4 -2.89 -13.46 14.74
N GLY A 5 -2.89 -13.07 16.02
CA GLY A 5 -1.80 -12.31 16.64
C GLY A 5 -1.80 -10.79 16.38
N ALA A 6 -2.71 -10.25 15.56
CA ALA A 6 -2.79 -8.81 15.38
C ALA A 6 -3.32 -8.13 16.66
N PRO A 7 -2.72 -7.01 17.11
CA PRO A 7 -3.24 -6.26 18.25
C PRO A 7 -4.67 -5.80 18.02
N ALA A 8 -5.49 -5.78 19.08
CA ALA A 8 -6.89 -5.38 18.98
C ALA A 8 -7.03 -3.97 18.38
N GLY A 9 -7.94 -3.82 17.40
CA GLY A 9 -8.21 -2.55 16.71
C GLY A 9 -7.14 -2.12 15.69
N TRP A 10 -6.10 -2.94 15.43
CA TRP A 10 -5.07 -2.59 14.45
C TRP A 10 -5.46 -2.93 13.01
N MET A 11 -6.43 -3.81 12.82
CA MET A 11 -6.93 -4.22 11.50
C MET A 11 -7.93 -3.23 10.89
N GLN A 12 -7.91 -1.97 11.32
CA GLN A 12 -8.81 -0.90 10.87
C GLN A 12 -8.01 0.32 10.43
N ASP A 13 -8.69 1.27 9.76
CA ASP A 13 -8.11 2.60 9.52
C ASP A 13 -7.57 3.17 10.84
N TRP A 14 -6.37 3.71 10.78
CA TRP A 14 -5.79 4.43 11.89
C TRP A 14 -5.41 5.85 11.47
N SER A 15 -5.70 6.82 12.33
CA SER A 15 -5.30 8.21 12.11
C SER A 15 -5.00 8.91 13.42
N ALA A 16 -4.10 9.88 13.37
CA ALA A 16 -3.75 10.71 14.52
C ALA A 16 -3.46 12.13 14.06
N ILE A 17 -4.05 13.11 14.72
CA ILE A 17 -3.82 14.55 14.46
C ILE A 17 -2.51 14.94 15.11
N GLY A 18 -1.64 15.59 14.35
CA GLY A 18 -0.34 16.07 14.80
C GLY A 18 -0.43 17.22 15.81
N SER A 19 0.71 17.56 16.38
CA SER A 19 0.84 18.64 17.35
C SER A 19 2.09 19.49 17.13
N GLY A 20 2.10 20.71 17.65
CA GLY A 20 3.23 21.63 17.55
C GLY A 20 3.53 22.05 16.11
N LYS A 21 4.82 22.31 15.82
CA LYS A 21 5.25 22.87 14.54
C LYS A 21 5.05 21.97 13.32
N ASN A 22 4.88 20.67 13.53
CA ASN A 22 4.74 19.69 12.46
C ASN A 22 3.27 19.30 12.19
N ALA A 23 2.30 19.82 12.95
CA ALA A 23 0.90 19.44 12.85
C ALA A 23 0.28 19.66 11.47
N HIS A 24 0.77 20.67 10.73
CA HIS A 24 0.34 21.01 9.36
C HIS A 24 0.92 20.08 8.28
N VAL A 25 1.85 19.19 8.65
CA VAL A 25 2.42 18.21 7.74
C VAL A 25 1.67 16.89 7.88
N GLY A 26 1.01 16.48 6.81
CA GLY A 26 0.27 15.22 6.71
C GLY A 26 1.11 14.10 6.10
N VAL A 27 1.00 12.90 6.66
CA VAL A 27 1.64 11.71 6.12
C VAL A 27 0.62 10.58 5.96
N LEU A 28 0.47 10.08 4.75
CA LEU A 28 -0.42 8.98 4.40
C LEU A 28 0.41 7.73 4.09
N LEU A 29 0.26 6.67 4.90
CA LEU A 29 1.02 5.43 4.76
C LEU A 29 0.12 4.30 4.25
N VAL A 30 0.51 3.68 3.15
CA VAL A 30 -0.29 2.68 2.43
C VAL A 30 0.41 1.32 2.42
N HIS A 31 -0.27 0.31 2.96
CA HIS A 31 0.25 -1.06 3.09
C HIS A 31 0.27 -1.84 1.76
N GLY A 32 0.92 -3.00 1.76
CA GLY A 32 1.07 -3.87 0.61
C GLY A 32 -0.12 -4.80 0.34
N PHE A 33 -0.01 -5.57 -0.76
CA PHE A 33 -0.96 -6.61 -1.15
C PHE A 33 -1.03 -7.70 -0.08
N THR A 34 -2.24 -8.18 0.22
CA THR A 34 -2.55 -9.10 1.33
C THR A 34 -2.22 -8.59 2.73
N GLY A 35 -1.48 -7.48 2.85
CA GLY A 35 -1.12 -6.85 4.12
C GLY A 35 -2.28 -6.08 4.75
N SER A 36 -1.95 -5.32 5.80
CA SER A 36 -2.94 -4.55 6.55
C SER A 36 -2.26 -3.40 7.31
N PRO A 37 -3.01 -2.47 7.94
CA PRO A 37 -2.45 -1.33 8.66
C PRO A 37 -1.35 -1.66 9.67
N PRO A 38 -1.35 -2.78 10.41
CA PRO A 38 -0.26 -3.17 11.31
C PRO A 38 1.14 -3.14 10.69
N SER A 39 1.28 -3.41 9.39
CA SER A 39 2.57 -3.34 8.71
C SER A 39 3.13 -1.91 8.60
N MET A 40 2.28 -0.90 8.63
CA MET A 40 2.64 0.52 8.47
C MET A 40 2.42 1.34 9.76
N ARG A 41 1.56 0.88 10.65
CA ARG A 41 1.15 1.62 11.85
C ARG A 41 2.30 1.95 12.81
N PRO A 42 3.27 1.08 13.10
CA PRO A 42 4.41 1.46 13.95
C PRO A 42 5.21 2.64 13.39
N TRP A 43 5.36 2.72 12.07
CA TRP A 43 5.97 3.88 11.42
C TRP A 43 5.09 5.12 11.54
N GLY A 44 3.78 4.95 11.34
CA GLY A 44 2.81 6.04 11.55
C GLY A 44 2.83 6.58 12.98
N GLU A 45 2.85 5.72 13.99
CA GLU A 45 2.95 6.11 15.42
C GLU A 45 4.25 6.84 15.71
N PHE A 46 5.37 6.40 15.14
CA PHE A 46 6.65 7.11 15.24
C PHE A 46 6.55 8.52 14.65
N LEU A 47 6.00 8.68 13.45
CA LEU A 47 5.81 9.98 12.82
C LEU A 47 4.88 10.87 13.65
N HIS A 48 3.78 10.31 14.15
CA HIS A 48 2.88 11.04 15.03
C HIS A 48 3.60 11.51 16.32
N SER A 49 4.47 10.70 16.91
CA SER A 49 5.28 11.10 18.08
C SER A 49 6.23 12.27 17.79
N LYS A 50 6.50 12.57 16.50
CA LYS A 50 7.27 13.74 16.06
C LYS A 50 6.37 14.93 15.69
N GLY A 51 5.08 14.83 15.96
CA GLY A 51 4.10 15.91 15.77
C GLY A 51 3.42 15.93 14.41
N TYR A 52 3.66 14.97 13.52
CA TYR A 52 3.01 14.88 12.21
C TYR A 52 1.56 14.41 12.31
N THR A 53 0.71 14.92 11.42
CA THR A 53 -0.65 14.36 11.23
C THR A 53 -0.54 13.13 10.32
N VAL A 54 -1.08 12.00 10.77
CA VAL A 54 -0.84 10.70 10.11
C VAL A 54 -2.14 9.98 9.83
N ARG A 55 -2.20 9.30 8.67
CA ARG A 55 -3.27 8.36 8.32
C ARG A 55 -2.68 7.06 7.77
N VAL A 56 -3.23 5.95 8.23
CA VAL A 56 -2.88 4.60 7.78
C VAL A 56 -4.18 3.87 7.45
N PRO A 57 -4.67 3.96 6.20
CA PRO A 57 -5.91 3.32 5.80
C PRO A 57 -5.79 1.81 5.69
N LEU A 58 -6.89 1.14 5.92
CA LEU A 58 -7.13 -0.23 5.47
C LEU A 58 -7.66 -0.19 4.03
N LEU A 59 -6.95 -0.81 3.11
CA LEU A 59 -7.38 -0.88 1.72
C LEU A 59 -8.57 -1.85 1.54
N PRO A 60 -9.50 -1.59 0.62
CA PRO A 60 -10.61 -2.48 0.31
C PRO A 60 -10.18 -3.92 0.06
N GLY A 61 -10.93 -4.88 0.62
CA GLY A 61 -10.67 -6.31 0.53
C GLY A 61 -9.55 -6.83 1.41
N HIS A 62 -8.92 -5.98 2.24
CA HIS A 62 -7.88 -6.35 3.19
C HIS A 62 -8.43 -6.39 4.62
N GLY A 63 -7.70 -7.04 5.52
CA GLY A 63 -8.03 -7.07 6.95
C GLY A 63 -9.21 -7.97 7.35
N SER A 64 -9.78 -8.72 6.44
CA SER A 64 -10.92 -9.63 6.64
C SER A 64 -10.59 -11.06 6.20
N THR A 65 -10.92 -11.43 4.97
CA THR A 65 -10.61 -12.74 4.39
C THR A 65 -9.93 -12.60 3.03
N PRO A 66 -9.09 -13.58 2.62
CA PRO A 66 -8.51 -13.58 1.27
C PRO A 66 -9.56 -13.57 0.15
N GLU A 67 -10.74 -14.14 0.41
CA GLU A 67 -11.88 -14.18 -0.51
C GLU A 67 -12.36 -12.77 -0.84
N ASP A 68 -12.46 -11.89 0.17
CA ASP A 68 -12.92 -10.51 -0.02
C ASP A 68 -12.03 -9.74 -0.98
N LEU A 69 -10.71 -10.02 -0.97
CA LEU A 69 -9.76 -9.39 -1.89
C LEU A 69 -9.95 -9.86 -3.35
N ASN A 70 -10.55 -11.04 -3.59
CA ASN A 70 -10.91 -11.47 -4.93
C ASN A 70 -12.09 -10.68 -5.54
N ASP A 71 -12.90 -10.03 -4.72
CA ASP A 71 -14.10 -9.31 -5.19
C ASP A 71 -13.85 -7.83 -5.44
N VAL A 72 -12.69 -7.31 -4.99
CA VAL A 72 -12.30 -5.91 -5.17
C VAL A 72 -11.92 -5.61 -6.63
N LYS A 73 -12.32 -4.45 -7.11
CA LYS A 73 -11.83 -3.85 -8.36
C LYS A 73 -10.62 -2.96 -8.04
N TRP A 74 -9.62 -2.96 -8.90
CA TRP A 74 -8.39 -2.24 -8.65
C TRP A 74 -8.56 -0.74 -8.39
N GLN A 75 -9.58 -0.11 -8.98
CA GLN A 75 -9.87 1.32 -8.79
C GLN A 75 -10.19 1.67 -7.32
N GLU A 76 -10.76 0.73 -6.58
CA GLU A 76 -11.15 0.95 -5.19
C GLU A 76 -9.96 1.25 -4.27
N TRP A 77 -8.75 0.76 -4.60
CA TRP A 77 -7.54 1.06 -3.81
C TRP A 77 -7.08 2.51 -3.97
N PRO A 78 -6.81 3.04 -5.19
CA PRO A 78 -6.47 4.45 -5.34
C PRO A 78 -7.62 5.38 -4.95
N ASP A 79 -8.89 4.99 -5.10
CA ASP A 79 -10.03 5.78 -4.62
C ASP A 79 -10.02 5.93 -3.09
N LYS A 80 -9.73 4.84 -2.35
CA LYS A 80 -9.56 4.88 -0.89
C LYS A 80 -8.42 5.81 -0.51
N VAL A 81 -7.25 5.69 -1.15
CA VAL A 81 -6.07 6.53 -0.87
C VAL A 81 -6.36 8.00 -1.20
N THR A 82 -7.04 8.27 -2.31
CA THR A 82 -7.46 9.64 -2.68
C THR A 82 -8.43 10.23 -1.66
N LYS A 83 -9.36 9.44 -1.13
CA LYS A 83 -10.26 9.88 -0.05
C LYS A 83 -9.46 10.29 1.19
N GLU A 84 -8.48 9.47 1.60
CA GLU A 84 -7.66 9.77 2.77
C GLU A 84 -6.72 10.99 2.54
N LEU A 85 -6.24 11.18 1.31
CA LEU A 85 -5.49 12.37 0.91
C LEU A 85 -6.36 13.64 1.08
N ARG A 86 -7.61 13.60 0.63
CA ARG A 86 -8.56 14.72 0.80
C ARG A 86 -8.88 15.00 2.28
N GLU A 87 -8.91 13.97 3.11
CA GLU A 87 -9.09 14.17 4.57
C GLU A 87 -7.87 14.87 5.19
N LEU A 88 -6.64 14.54 4.76
CA LEU A 88 -5.44 15.27 5.19
C LEU A 88 -5.45 16.74 4.75
N GLN A 89 -5.91 17.03 3.54
CA GLN A 89 -5.99 18.39 3.01
C GLN A 89 -6.87 19.33 3.85
N LYS A 90 -7.78 18.81 4.67
CA LYS A 90 -8.62 19.65 5.53
C LYS A 90 -7.83 20.32 6.68
N SER A 91 -6.68 19.77 7.03
CA SER A 91 -5.87 20.24 8.16
C SER A 91 -4.37 20.35 7.87
N CYS A 92 -3.92 19.87 6.70
CA CYS A 92 -2.52 19.87 6.32
C CYS A 92 -2.33 20.57 4.98
N ASP A 93 -1.33 21.44 4.89
CA ASP A 93 -0.91 22.13 3.69
C ASP A 93 0.29 21.49 2.99
N THR A 94 0.96 20.58 3.69
CA THR A 94 2.13 19.84 3.22
C THR A 94 1.87 18.36 3.41
N ILE A 95 1.78 17.58 2.31
CA ILE A 95 1.40 16.15 2.40
C ILE A 95 2.42 15.27 1.69
N PHE A 96 2.83 14.20 2.38
CA PHE A 96 3.68 13.14 1.86
C PHE A 96 2.92 11.82 1.79
N LEU A 97 3.18 11.05 0.73
CA LEU A 97 2.69 9.69 0.60
C LEU A 97 3.81 8.68 0.83
N ILE A 98 3.51 7.62 1.56
CA ILE A 98 4.44 6.50 1.79
C ILE A 98 3.74 5.22 1.35
N GLY A 99 4.38 4.42 0.51
CA GLY A 99 3.80 3.17 0.03
C GLY A 99 4.76 1.99 0.15
N LEU A 100 4.26 0.90 0.74
CA LEU A 100 4.96 -0.38 0.84
C LEU A 100 4.44 -1.33 -0.24
N SER A 101 5.31 -1.95 -1.04
CA SER A 101 4.95 -2.98 -2.01
C SER A 101 3.83 -2.51 -2.98
N MET A 102 2.67 -3.17 -3.05
CA MET A 102 1.51 -2.71 -3.83
C MET A 102 1.05 -1.30 -3.40
N GLY A 103 1.16 -0.96 -2.11
CA GLY A 103 0.90 0.40 -1.64
C GLY A 103 1.78 1.43 -2.34
N GLY A 104 3.03 1.09 -2.69
CA GLY A 104 3.90 1.91 -3.51
C GLY A 104 3.33 2.17 -4.90
N GLY A 105 2.85 1.13 -5.59
CA GLY A 105 2.16 1.27 -6.87
C GLY A 105 0.87 2.09 -6.76
N THR A 106 0.15 1.94 -5.64
CA THR A 106 -1.11 2.66 -5.39
C THR A 106 -0.86 4.16 -5.16
N VAL A 107 0.14 4.55 -4.35
CA VAL A 107 0.46 5.97 -4.13
C VAL A 107 1.00 6.64 -5.39
N LEU A 108 1.74 5.92 -6.23
CA LEU A 108 2.15 6.43 -7.54
C LEU A 108 0.94 6.69 -8.43
N ASN A 109 -0.03 5.76 -8.50
CA ASN A 109 -1.25 5.95 -9.26
C ASN A 109 -2.03 7.19 -8.81
N VAL A 110 -2.15 7.42 -7.51
CA VAL A 110 -2.80 8.62 -6.96
C VAL A 110 -2.02 9.89 -7.30
N ALA A 111 -0.69 9.83 -7.27
CA ALA A 111 0.16 10.99 -7.55
C ALA A 111 0.06 11.48 -8.99
N GLU A 112 -0.22 10.60 -9.97
CA GLU A 112 -0.40 10.97 -11.38
C GLU A 112 -1.36 12.16 -11.59
N SER A 113 -2.35 12.31 -10.73
CA SER A 113 -3.40 13.35 -10.82
C SER A 113 -3.45 14.30 -9.62
N ASN A 114 -2.46 14.26 -8.72
CA ASN A 114 -2.48 15.05 -7.49
C ASN A 114 -1.11 15.67 -7.16
N ASN A 115 -0.31 15.99 -8.19
CA ASN A 115 1.02 16.59 -8.02
C ASN A 115 1.00 17.97 -7.31
N ASP A 116 -0.07 18.70 -7.45
CA ASP A 116 -0.26 20.03 -6.83
C ASP A 116 -0.41 19.93 -5.30
N VAL A 117 -0.92 18.81 -4.82
CA VAL A 117 -1.22 18.56 -3.40
C VAL A 117 -0.07 17.83 -2.69
N ILE A 118 0.54 16.85 -3.38
CA ILE A 118 1.57 15.99 -2.81
C ILE A 118 2.93 16.69 -2.91
N LYS A 119 3.70 16.72 -1.81
CA LYS A 119 5.04 17.32 -1.75
C LYS A 119 6.18 16.33 -1.96
N GLY A 120 5.90 15.05 -1.82
CA GLY A 120 6.86 14.00 -2.08
C GLY A 120 6.31 12.62 -1.76
N ILE A 121 6.98 11.60 -2.30
CA ILE A 121 6.59 10.20 -2.17
C ILE A 121 7.78 9.41 -1.63
N ILE A 122 7.51 8.51 -0.69
CA ILE A 122 8.49 7.52 -0.20
C ILE A 122 7.97 6.13 -0.59
N LEU A 123 8.80 5.38 -1.28
CA LEU A 123 8.51 4.03 -1.72
C LEU A 123 9.44 3.05 -1.00
N VAL A 124 8.86 1.98 -0.45
CA VAL A 124 9.59 0.89 0.18
C VAL A 124 9.24 -0.41 -0.55
N ASN A 125 10.24 -1.03 -1.16
CA ASN A 125 10.07 -2.25 -1.96
C ASN A 125 8.82 -2.19 -2.86
N PRO A 126 8.63 -1.14 -3.68
CA PRO A 126 7.37 -0.91 -4.38
C PRO A 126 7.11 -2.01 -5.40
N TRP A 127 5.87 -2.47 -5.50
CA TRP A 127 5.45 -3.34 -6.60
C TRP A 127 5.01 -2.48 -7.80
N ILE A 128 5.83 -2.46 -8.85
CA ILE A 128 5.57 -1.73 -10.09
C ILE A 128 5.43 -2.69 -11.25
N HIS A 129 6.23 -3.74 -11.26
CA HIS A 129 6.24 -4.77 -12.29
C HIS A 129 6.51 -6.15 -11.67
N LEU A 130 6.02 -7.19 -12.29
CA LEU A 130 6.37 -8.56 -11.92
C LEU A 130 6.90 -9.26 -13.19
N PRO A 131 8.21 -9.49 -13.28
CA PRO A 131 8.80 -10.15 -14.44
C PRO A 131 8.15 -11.51 -14.72
N GLY A 132 7.87 -11.78 -15.99
CA GLY A 132 7.29 -13.06 -16.43
C GLY A 132 5.79 -13.26 -16.18
N ILE A 133 5.13 -12.35 -15.45
CA ILE A 133 3.68 -12.44 -15.19
C ILE A 133 2.99 -11.23 -15.81
N THR A 134 2.20 -11.47 -16.85
CA THR A 134 1.38 -10.42 -17.48
C THR A 134 -0.03 -10.40 -16.90
N VAL A 135 -0.76 -9.31 -17.20
CA VAL A 135 -2.19 -9.19 -16.84
C VAL A 135 -3.00 -10.33 -17.46
N GLU A 136 -2.68 -10.72 -18.69
CA GLU A 136 -3.38 -11.77 -19.43
C GLU A 136 -3.14 -13.15 -18.80
N ILE A 137 -1.89 -13.47 -18.44
CA ILE A 137 -1.53 -14.72 -17.73
C ILE A 137 -2.22 -14.77 -16.37
N SER A 138 -2.21 -13.66 -15.62
CA SER A 138 -2.86 -13.61 -14.31
C SER A 138 -4.37 -13.73 -14.41
N PHE A 139 -5.01 -13.16 -15.45
CA PHE A 139 -6.42 -13.34 -15.71
C PHE A 139 -6.76 -14.81 -15.93
N LEU A 140 -6.02 -15.47 -16.83
CA LEU A 140 -6.25 -16.88 -17.11
C LEU A 140 -6.05 -17.75 -15.85
N ALA A 141 -4.97 -17.53 -15.10
CA ALA A 141 -4.69 -18.24 -13.86
C ALA A 141 -5.81 -18.06 -12.83
N SER A 142 -6.38 -16.86 -12.72
CA SER A 142 -7.47 -16.54 -11.77
C SER A 142 -8.80 -17.26 -12.10
N ARG A 143 -8.98 -17.71 -13.33
CA ARG A 143 -10.17 -18.49 -13.75
C ARG A 143 -10.11 -19.94 -13.27
N PHE A 144 -8.90 -20.51 -13.16
CA PHE A 144 -8.69 -21.91 -12.80
C PHE A 144 -8.27 -22.10 -11.35
N LYS A 145 -7.63 -21.10 -10.75
CA LYS A 145 -7.13 -21.17 -9.38
C LYS A 145 -7.51 -19.91 -8.61
N LYS A 146 -8.40 -20.06 -7.62
CA LYS A 146 -8.88 -18.92 -6.82
C LYS A 146 -7.85 -18.43 -5.82
N MET A 147 -7.07 -19.34 -5.23
CA MET A 147 -6.07 -19.08 -4.16
C MET A 147 -4.75 -19.79 -4.46
N ARG A 148 -3.69 -19.23 -3.95
CA ARG A 148 -2.33 -19.80 -3.95
C ARG A 148 -1.74 -19.66 -2.55
N SER A 149 -0.71 -20.43 -2.19
CA SER A 149 0.03 -20.20 -0.95
C SER A 149 0.55 -18.77 -0.87
N SER A 150 0.62 -18.23 0.34
CA SER A 150 1.06 -16.85 0.59
C SER A 150 2.41 -16.57 -0.08
N VAL A 151 2.57 -15.33 -0.55
CA VAL A 151 3.82 -14.77 -1.10
C VAL A 151 4.44 -13.78 -0.12
N GLY A 152 3.76 -13.49 1.01
CA GLY A 152 4.21 -12.56 2.06
C GLY A 152 4.87 -13.28 3.26
N GLY A 153 5.39 -12.48 4.19
CA GLY A 153 5.97 -13.00 5.44
C GLY A 153 7.48 -13.30 5.34
N ASP A 154 8.15 -12.90 4.27
CA ASP A 154 9.61 -13.03 4.11
C ASP A 154 10.34 -11.85 4.79
N ILE A 155 10.07 -11.66 6.09
CA ILE A 155 10.75 -10.65 6.89
C ILE A 155 11.95 -11.27 7.57
N LYS A 156 13.17 -10.83 7.19
CA LYS A 156 14.44 -11.32 7.76
C LYS A 156 14.56 -11.10 9.28
N ARG A 157 13.90 -10.08 9.81
CA ARG A 157 13.94 -9.78 11.24
C ARG A 157 13.03 -10.73 12.02
N PRO A 158 13.56 -11.54 12.96
CA PRO A 158 12.75 -12.48 13.75
C PRO A 158 11.66 -11.77 14.56
N GLY A 159 10.51 -12.41 14.71
CA GLY A 159 9.41 -11.93 15.55
C GLY A 159 8.59 -10.77 14.99
N ILE A 160 8.82 -10.39 13.74
CA ILE A 160 8.00 -9.39 13.03
C ILE A 160 7.01 -10.11 12.11
N SER A 161 5.76 -9.65 12.13
CA SER A 161 4.70 -10.10 11.23
C SER A 161 4.11 -8.93 10.47
N GLU A 162 3.77 -9.13 9.21
CA GLU A 162 3.01 -8.16 8.40
C GLU A 162 1.50 -8.24 8.69
N PHE A 163 1.06 -9.24 9.45
CA PHE A 163 -0.36 -9.52 9.68
C PHE A 163 -1.17 -9.50 8.38
N GLY A 164 -0.61 -10.17 7.37
CA GLY A 164 -1.23 -10.36 6.07
C GLY A 164 -1.99 -11.68 5.98
N TYR A 165 -2.63 -11.91 4.83
CA TYR A 165 -3.27 -13.19 4.56
C TYR A 165 -2.26 -14.32 4.35
N ASP A 166 -2.60 -15.51 4.79
CA ASP A 166 -1.86 -16.76 4.58
C ASP A 166 -2.06 -17.35 3.18
N ALA A 167 -2.96 -16.77 2.39
CA ALA A 167 -3.24 -17.16 1.02
C ALA A 167 -3.22 -15.96 0.07
N THR A 168 -2.78 -16.19 -1.17
CA THR A 168 -2.73 -15.19 -2.24
C THR A 168 -3.97 -15.32 -3.13
N PRO A 169 -4.91 -14.38 -3.11
CA PRO A 169 -6.10 -14.39 -3.95
C PRO A 169 -5.75 -14.01 -5.39
N MET A 170 -5.96 -14.94 -6.33
CA MET A 170 -5.48 -14.80 -7.71
C MET A 170 -6.23 -13.74 -8.53
N ARG A 171 -7.52 -13.50 -8.22
CA ARG A 171 -8.24 -12.36 -8.85
C ARG A 171 -7.74 -11.02 -8.32
N GLY A 172 -7.38 -10.95 -7.03
CA GLY A 172 -6.72 -9.79 -6.45
C GLY A 172 -5.39 -9.50 -7.15
N VAL A 173 -4.55 -10.53 -7.40
CA VAL A 173 -3.31 -10.38 -8.19
C VAL A 173 -3.60 -9.82 -9.58
N TYR A 174 -4.60 -10.36 -10.27
CA TYR A 174 -5.01 -9.84 -11.57
C TYR A 174 -5.40 -8.35 -11.51
N GLN A 175 -6.18 -7.95 -10.50
CA GLN A 175 -6.56 -6.56 -10.32
C GLN A 175 -5.35 -5.67 -10.00
N ALA A 176 -4.42 -6.13 -9.15
CA ALA A 176 -3.19 -5.39 -8.86
C ALA A 176 -2.36 -5.17 -10.12
N LEU A 177 -2.13 -6.20 -10.94
CA LEU A 177 -1.40 -6.09 -12.19
C LEU A 177 -2.09 -5.16 -13.21
N LYS A 178 -3.43 -5.08 -13.21
CA LYS A 178 -4.16 -4.09 -14.01
C LYS A 178 -3.85 -2.66 -13.55
N MET A 179 -3.93 -2.39 -12.26
CA MET A 179 -3.58 -1.10 -11.69
C MET A 179 -2.15 -0.71 -12.07
N LEU A 180 -1.19 -1.59 -11.79
CA LEU A 180 0.23 -1.35 -12.06
C LEU A 180 0.52 -1.13 -13.55
N ARG A 181 -0.19 -1.83 -14.46
CA ARG A 181 -0.07 -1.59 -15.91
C ARG A 181 -0.52 -0.19 -16.29
N VAL A 182 -1.59 0.34 -15.69
CA VAL A 182 -2.05 1.72 -15.91
C VAL A 182 -1.03 2.70 -15.33
N THR A 183 -0.65 2.53 -14.08
CA THR A 183 0.33 3.38 -13.38
C THR A 183 1.65 3.48 -14.15
N ARG A 184 2.22 2.35 -14.60
CA ARG A 184 3.48 2.38 -15.37
C ARG A 184 3.43 3.22 -16.66
N LYS A 185 2.27 3.26 -17.31
CA LYS A 185 2.11 4.07 -18.53
C LYS A 185 2.12 5.57 -18.24
N ASN A 186 1.80 5.95 -17.03
CA ASN A 186 1.60 7.32 -16.62
C ASN A 186 2.66 7.84 -15.63
N LEU A 187 3.70 7.06 -15.33
CA LEU A 187 4.77 7.48 -14.39
C LEU A 187 5.39 8.84 -14.76
N GLY A 188 5.45 9.16 -16.04
CA GLY A 188 5.93 10.47 -16.52
C GLY A 188 5.07 11.66 -16.11
N ALA A 189 3.84 11.44 -15.64
CA ALA A 189 2.99 12.50 -15.10
C ALA A 189 3.36 12.89 -13.65
N ILE A 190 4.18 12.09 -12.96
CA ILE A 190 4.60 12.35 -11.58
C ILE A 190 5.78 13.31 -11.60
N THR A 191 5.59 14.51 -11.05
CA THR A 191 6.60 15.59 -11.03
C THR A 191 7.15 15.87 -9.62
N VAL A 192 6.56 15.25 -8.60
CA VAL A 192 7.00 15.41 -7.21
C VAL A 192 8.26 14.58 -6.91
N PRO A 193 9.09 14.98 -5.94
CA PRO A 193 10.23 14.19 -5.52
C PRO A 193 9.83 12.78 -5.05
N VAL A 194 10.59 11.77 -5.46
CA VAL A 194 10.39 10.37 -5.05
C VAL A 194 11.66 9.86 -4.38
N GLN A 195 11.52 9.37 -3.13
CA GLN A 195 12.56 8.63 -2.43
C GLN A 195 12.25 7.14 -2.49
N LEU A 196 13.17 6.36 -3.02
CA LEU A 196 13.05 4.91 -3.15
C LEU A 196 13.98 4.18 -2.18
N PHE A 197 13.43 3.25 -1.43
CA PHE A 197 14.15 2.23 -0.67
C PHE A 197 13.78 0.85 -1.22
N HIS A 198 14.78 0.06 -1.59
CA HIS A 198 14.56 -1.30 -2.07
C HIS A 198 15.63 -2.24 -1.50
N SER A 199 15.21 -3.32 -0.87
CA SER A 199 16.12 -4.35 -0.37
C SER A 199 16.74 -5.11 -1.55
N VAL A 200 18.06 -5.24 -1.56
CA VAL A 200 18.76 -6.09 -2.55
C VAL A 200 18.49 -7.58 -2.35
N GLU A 201 17.99 -7.96 -1.17
CA GLU A 201 17.63 -9.32 -0.77
C GLU A 201 16.10 -9.55 -0.83
N ASP A 202 15.33 -8.70 -1.53
CA ASP A 202 13.89 -8.92 -1.71
C ASP A 202 13.65 -10.09 -2.67
N HIS A 203 13.16 -11.22 -2.12
CA HIS A 203 12.85 -12.43 -2.89
C HIS A 203 11.47 -12.39 -3.55
N THR A 204 10.62 -11.45 -3.13
CA THR A 204 9.25 -11.29 -3.67
C THR A 204 9.24 -10.35 -4.86
N LEU A 205 9.93 -9.22 -4.72
CA LEU A 205 10.03 -8.16 -5.72
C LEU A 205 11.51 -7.85 -6.01
N PRO A 206 12.08 -8.35 -7.11
CA PRO A 206 13.49 -8.09 -7.41
C PRO A 206 13.74 -6.60 -7.65
N VAL A 207 14.97 -6.14 -7.38
CA VAL A 207 15.37 -4.72 -7.56
C VAL A 207 15.12 -4.20 -8.98
N SER A 208 15.04 -5.11 -9.96
CA SER A 208 14.70 -4.79 -11.36
C SER A 208 13.20 -4.55 -11.61
N ASN A 209 12.39 -4.67 -10.57
CA ASN A 209 10.93 -4.47 -10.62
C ASN A 209 10.55 -3.05 -11.01
#